data_36145539aff7783c1d2bef8153b866d6
#
_entry.id   36145539aff7783c1d2bef8153b866d6
#
_cell.length_a   1.000
_cell.length_b   1.000
_cell.length_c   1.000
_cell.angle_alpha   90.00
_cell.angle_beta   90.00
_cell.angle_gamma   90.00
#
_symmetry.space_group_name_H-M   'P 1'
#
loop_
_entity.id
_entity.type
_entity.pdbx_description
1 polymer ?
#
loop_
_entity_poly.entity_id
_entity_poly.type
_entity_poly.pdbx_seq_one_letter_code
_entity_poly.pdbx_strand_id
1 'polypeptide(L)'
;ELSAAFPYRPSHLATVVYPWRLEQSHAMLIGTTGMGKTVAMSDMIAEARAKGQRCVVFDLTGAFIEHFYEADRDIILNPLDARCPQWSLFDECRTEGEFWAAAEALVPHDGGGEAQFWVIAARALFVEFCLKLVAEGRGTNAALACELMTADLSRVHAMMRGTIADPLTAPEAARMAESIRAVFNVNAKALKLLPTSGRRFSVRDWIKEGAHEDEGTNAKRSGSMVFISARYVDMSVCAQLLT
;
A
#
# COMPACT_ATOMS: atom_id res chain seq x y z
N GLU A 1 39.00 -11.05 -8.46
CA GLU A 1 39.07 -11.79 -7.15
C GLU A 1 37.80 -11.63 -6.30
N LEU A 2 37.02 -10.54 -6.42
CA LEU A 2 35.72 -10.37 -5.70
C LEU A 2 34.58 -11.24 -6.28
N SER A 3 34.68 -11.68 -7.52
CA SER A 3 33.65 -12.49 -8.21
C SER A 3 33.59 -13.95 -7.72
N ALA A 4 34.60 -14.44 -7.05
CA ALA A 4 34.62 -15.80 -6.51
C ALA A 4 33.95 -15.94 -5.14
N ALA A 5 33.84 -14.83 -4.38
CA ALA A 5 33.23 -14.82 -3.04
C ALA A 5 31.70 -14.61 -3.06
N PHE A 6 31.20 -14.00 -4.13
CA PHE A 6 29.76 -13.79 -4.34
C PHE A 6 29.42 -14.15 -5.80
N PRO A 7 28.71 -15.24 -6.05
CA PRO A 7 28.32 -15.66 -7.39
C PRO A 7 27.18 -14.74 -7.91
N TYR A 8 27.54 -13.48 -8.19
CA TYR A 8 26.61 -12.53 -8.78
C TYR A 8 26.29 -12.97 -10.23
N ARG A 9 25.03 -13.14 -10.52
CA ARG A 9 24.52 -13.36 -11.88
C ARG A 9 23.86 -12.06 -12.35
N PRO A 10 24.45 -11.38 -13.37
CA PRO A 10 23.86 -10.15 -13.87
C PRO A 10 22.45 -10.40 -14.43
N SER A 11 21.55 -9.46 -14.23
CA SER A 11 20.25 -9.48 -14.87
C SER A 11 20.36 -9.16 -16.35
N HIS A 12 19.40 -9.60 -17.13
CA HIS A 12 19.32 -9.33 -18.56
C HIS A 12 18.10 -8.48 -18.87
N LEU A 13 18.29 -7.48 -19.74
CA LEU A 13 17.20 -6.77 -20.37
C LEU A 13 17.15 -7.23 -21.83
N ALA A 14 16.27 -8.16 -22.14
CA ALA A 14 16.28 -8.94 -23.37
C ALA A 14 17.65 -9.64 -23.57
N THR A 15 18.39 -9.33 -24.62
CA THR A 15 19.72 -9.91 -24.91
C THR A 15 20.88 -9.12 -24.28
N VAL A 16 20.60 -7.99 -23.63
CA VAL A 16 21.63 -7.11 -23.07
C VAL A 16 21.83 -7.42 -21.60
N VAL A 17 23.08 -7.68 -21.20
CA VAL A 17 23.44 -7.79 -19.79
C VAL A 17 23.19 -6.47 -19.09
N TYR A 18 22.39 -6.49 -18.03
CA TYR A 18 22.12 -5.32 -17.22
C TYR A 18 23.10 -5.30 -16.04
N PRO A 19 24.08 -4.40 -16.04
CA PRO A 19 25.14 -4.40 -15.02
C PRO A 19 24.56 -4.15 -13.61
N TRP A 20 25.07 -4.85 -12.59
CA TRP A 20 24.63 -4.72 -11.21
C TRP A 20 24.57 -3.28 -10.69
N ARG A 21 25.47 -2.40 -11.17
CA ARG A 21 25.46 -0.96 -10.82
C ARG A 21 24.21 -0.26 -11.31
N LEU A 22 23.60 -0.74 -12.39
CA LEU A 22 22.37 -0.17 -12.96
C LEU A 22 21.13 -0.85 -12.39
N GLU A 23 21.23 -2.04 -11.77
CA GLU A 23 20.09 -2.69 -11.09
C GLU A 23 19.55 -1.87 -9.93
N GLN A 24 20.38 -1.01 -9.32
CA GLN A 24 19.98 -0.06 -8.29
C GLN A 24 19.37 1.24 -8.85
N SER A 25 19.37 1.39 -10.17
CA SER A 25 18.84 2.56 -10.86
C SER A 25 17.48 2.25 -11.48
N HIS A 26 16.70 3.30 -11.71
CA HIS A 26 15.42 3.15 -12.41
C HIS A 26 15.66 2.90 -13.90
N ALA A 27 14.86 2.00 -14.50
CA ALA A 27 14.82 1.76 -15.93
C ALA A 27 13.47 2.17 -16.50
N MET A 28 13.47 2.73 -17.70
CA MET A 28 12.26 3.11 -18.43
C MET A 28 12.24 2.44 -19.80
N LEU A 29 11.19 1.67 -20.08
CA LEU A 29 10.98 1.01 -21.38
C LEU A 29 10.02 1.84 -22.22
N ILE A 30 10.53 2.47 -23.29
CA ILE A 30 9.75 3.31 -24.21
C ILE A 30 9.60 2.61 -25.55
N GLY A 31 8.42 2.66 -26.11
CA GLY A 31 8.12 2.09 -27.43
C GLY A 31 6.63 2.09 -27.72
N THR A 32 6.25 1.95 -28.97
CA THR A 32 4.87 1.82 -29.41
C THR A 32 4.28 0.45 -29.03
N THR A 33 2.99 0.29 -29.18
CA THR A 33 2.31 -1.02 -28.96
C THR A 33 2.92 -2.09 -29.85
N GLY A 34 3.10 -3.31 -29.35
CA GLY A 34 3.67 -4.43 -30.09
C GLY A 34 5.21 -4.50 -30.13
N MET A 35 5.92 -3.52 -29.57
CA MET A 35 7.40 -3.50 -29.59
C MET A 35 8.07 -4.34 -28.48
N GLY A 36 7.34 -5.24 -27.83
CA GLY A 36 7.90 -6.20 -26.89
C GLY A 36 8.15 -5.66 -25.46
N LYS A 37 7.63 -4.48 -25.07
CA LYS A 37 7.81 -3.94 -23.70
C LYS A 37 7.35 -4.91 -22.62
N THR A 38 6.14 -5.47 -22.79
CA THR A 38 5.59 -6.45 -21.84
C THR A 38 6.42 -7.72 -21.80
N VAL A 39 6.93 -8.17 -22.93
CA VAL A 39 7.83 -9.35 -23.01
C VAL A 39 9.11 -9.09 -22.21
N ALA A 40 9.76 -7.93 -22.43
CA ALA A 40 10.96 -7.57 -21.69
C ALA A 40 10.72 -7.48 -20.17
N MET A 41 9.57 -6.93 -19.74
CA MET A 41 9.18 -6.92 -18.32
C MET A 41 8.91 -8.32 -17.79
N SER A 42 8.26 -9.19 -18.57
CA SER A 42 8.05 -10.60 -18.21
C SER A 42 9.36 -11.36 -18.02
N ASP A 43 10.33 -11.14 -18.90
CA ASP A 43 11.67 -11.74 -18.78
C ASP A 43 12.37 -11.27 -17.49
N MET A 44 12.28 -9.98 -17.16
CA MET A 44 12.83 -9.44 -15.91
C MET A 44 12.17 -10.05 -14.66
N ILE A 45 10.84 -10.20 -14.67
CA ILE A 45 10.07 -10.82 -13.57
C ILE A 45 10.46 -12.30 -13.41
N ALA A 46 10.55 -13.04 -14.54
CA ALA A 46 10.96 -14.45 -14.54
C ALA A 46 12.38 -14.63 -14.01
N GLU A 47 13.31 -13.77 -14.43
CA GLU A 47 14.69 -13.79 -13.96
C GLU A 47 14.81 -13.46 -12.49
N ALA A 48 14.10 -12.43 -11.99
CA ALA A 48 14.07 -12.07 -10.57
C ALA A 48 13.54 -13.26 -9.74
N ARG A 49 12.47 -13.92 -10.20
CA ARG A 49 11.94 -15.12 -9.54
C ARG A 49 12.95 -16.28 -9.53
N ALA A 50 13.63 -16.51 -10.65
CA ALA A 50 14.65 -17.56 -10.75
C ALA A 50 15.88 -17.31 -9.83
N LYS A 51 16.16 -16.03 -9.54
CA LYS A 51 17.18 -15.61 -8.58
C LYS A 51 16.70 -15.63 -7.12
N GLY A 52 15.45 -15.96 -6.85
CA GLY A 52 14.86 -15.88 -5.52
C GLY A 52 14.56 -14.45 -5.03
N GLN A 53 14.64 -13.47 -5.89
CA GLN A 53 14.39 -12.07 -5.54
C GLN A 53 12.90 -11.81 -5.35
N ARG A 54 12.57 -10.96 -4.38
CA ARG A 54 11.20 -10.49 -4.15
C ARG A 54 10.90 -9.30 -5.06
N CYS A 55 9.70 -9.30 -5.63
CA CYS A 55 9.26 -8.25 -6.54
C CYS A 55 7.90 -7.71 -6.13
N VAL A 56 7.74 -6.40 -6.27
CA VAL A 56 6.43 -5.75 -6.28
C VAL A 56 6.10 -5.40 -7.72
N VAL A 57 4.99 -5.92 -8.22
CA VAL A 57 4.55 -5.76 -9.62
C VAL A 57 3.24 -5.00 -9.64
N PHE A 58 3.24 -3.81 -10.23
CA PHE A 58 2.02 -3.04 -10.45
C PHE A 58 1.40 -3.45 -11.79
N ASP A 59 0.28 -4.18 -11.73
CA ASP A 59 -0.35 -4.81 -12.89
C ASP A 59 -1.83 -4.40 -13.04
N LEU A 60 -2.08 -3.38 -13.85
CA LEU A 60 -3.45 -2.91 -14.12
C LEU A 60 -4.18 -3.76 -15.15
N THR A 61 -3.47 -4.56 -15.93
CA THR A 61 -4.04 -5.37 -17.01
C THR A 61 -4.35 -6.80 -16.57
N GLY A 62 -3.70 -7.25 -15.50
CA GLY A 62 -3.76 -8.64 -15.03
C GLY A 62 -2.83 -9.59 -15.81
N ALA A 63 -2.09 -9.08 -16.81
CA ALA A 63 -1.25 -9.92 -17.68
C ALA A 63 -0.10 -10.60 -16.94
N PHE A 64 0.50 -9.92 -15.97
CA PHE A 64 1.57 -10.52 -15.16
C PHE A 64 1.01 -11.48 -14.11
N ILE A 65 -0.15 -11.16 -13.52
CA ILE A 65 -0.86 -12.05 -12.58
C ILE A 65 -1.20 -13.36 -13.28
N GLU A 66 -1.75 -13.31 -14.49
CA GLU A 66 -2.12 -14.50 -15.27
C GLU A 66 -0.94 -15.45 -15.50
N HIS A 67 0.27 -14.90 -15.74
CA HIS A 67 1.45 -15.68 -16.08
C HIS A 67 2.31 -16.08 -14.88
N PHE A 68 2.34 -15.27 -13.83
CA PHE A 68 3.32 -15.43 -12.76
C PHE A 68 2.74 -15.74 -11.39
N TYR A 69 1.45 -15.54 -11.17
CA TYR A 69 0.86 -15.71 -9.83
C TYR A 69 0.83 -17.17 -9.39
N GLU A 70 1.40 -17.45 -8.23
CA GLU A 70 1.37 -18.73 -7.55
C GLU A 70 0.75 -18.57 -6.15
N ALA A 71 -0.43 -19.19 -5.94
CA ALA A 71 -1.27 -18.97 -4.76
C ALA A 71 -0.57 -19.24 -3.41
N ASP A 72 0.34 -20.22 -3.37
CA ASP A 72 1.04 -20.61 -2.13
C ASP A 72 2.19 -19.68 -1.76
N ARG A 73 2.65 -18.86 -2.71
CA ARG A 73 3.85 -18.04 -2.58
C ARG A 73 3.56 -16.55 -2.70
N ASP A 74 2.73 -16.17 -3.64
CA ASP A 74 2.53 -14.80 -4.05
C ASP A 74 1.30 -14.15 -3.40
N ILE A 75 1.24 -12.84 -3.46
CA ILE A 75 0.18 -12.02 -2.88
C ILE A 75 -0.44 -11.15 -3.96
N ILE A 76 -1.76 -11.03 -3.97
CA ILE A 76 -2.49 -10.03 -4.75
C ILE A 76 -3.08 -8.99 -3.81
N LEU A 77 -2.60 -7.75 -3.90
CA LEU A 77 -3.17 -6.60 -3.21
C LEU A 77 -4.15 -5.90 -4.14
N ASN A 78 -5.39 -6.30 -4.06
CA ASN A 78 -6.53 -5.70 -4.73
C ASN A 78 -7.76 -5.90 -3.86
N PRO A 79 -8.33 -4.84 -3.24
CA PRO A 79 -9.47 -4.97 -2.33
C PRO A 79 -10.70 -5.65 -2.93
N LEU A 80 -10.80 -5.67 -4.25
CA LEU A 80 -11.92 -6.26 -5.00
C LEU A 80 -11.64 -7.67 -5.53
N ASP A 81 -10.43 -8.20 -5.30
CA ASP A 81 -10.08 -9.58 -5.65
C ASP A 81 -10.31 -10.50 -4.44
N ALA A 82 -11.00 -11.62 -4.66
CA ALA A 82 -11.28 -12.60 -3.60
C ALA A 82 -10.00 -13.22 -2.99
N ARG A 83 -8.87 -13.13 -3.67
CA ARG A 83 -7.56 -13.61 -3.21
C ARG A 83 -6.79 -12.58 -2.37
N CYS A 84 -7.32 -11.35 -2.24
CA CYS A 84 -6.69 -10.30 -1.47
C CYS A 84 -6.58 -10.73 0.00
N PRO A 85 -5.40 -10.70 0.60
CA PRO A 85 -5.25 -11.00 2.02
C PRO A 85 -5.82 -9.89 2.90
N GLN A 86 -6.00 -10.19 4.17
CA GLN A 86 -6.31 -9.18 5.18
C GLN A 86 -5.07 -8.31 5.39
N TRP A 87 -5.04 -7.15 4.75
CA TRP A 87 -4.05 -6.11 4.99
C TRP A 87 -4.59 -5.05 5.94
N SER A 88 -3.78 -4.61 6.88
CA SER A 88 -4.17 -3.59 7.85
C SER A 88 -3.14 -2.45 7.90
N LEU A 89 -3.62 -1.22 7.83
CA LEU A 89 -2.81 -0.03 8.06
C LEU A 89 -2.06 -0.09 9.41
N PHE A 90 -2.68 -0.68 10.43
CA PHE A 90 -2.13 -0.80 11.77
C PHE A 90 -1.03 -1.88 11.89
N ASP A 91 -0.91 -2.77 10.92
CA ASP A 91 0.23 -3.68 10.80
C ASP A 91 1.43 -2.99 10.14
N GLU A 92 1.18 -1.97 9.31
CA GLU A 92 2.22 -1.20 8.60
C GLU A 92 2.73 -0.01 9.40
N CYS A 93 1.83 0.78 10.01
CA CYS A 93 2.17 2.00 10.74
C CYS A 93 2.31 1.72 12.23
N ARG A 94 3.44 2.14 12.82
CA ARG A 94 3.78 1.97 14.24
C ARG A 94 4.05 3.28 14.95
N THR A 95 4.32 4.34 14.20
CA THR A 95 4.64 5.66 14.70
C THR A 95 3.67 6.69 14.16
N GLU A 96 3.53 7.81 14.88
CA GLU A 96 2.73 8.94 14.42
C GLU A 96 3.14 9.42 13.02
N GLY A 97 4.46 9.52 12.77
CA GLY A 97 4.98 9.94 11.46
C GLY A 97 4.58 9.00 10.32
N GLU A 98 4.50 7.69 10.58
CA GLU A 98 4.03 6.72 9.59
C GLU A 98 2.52 6.86 9.32
N PHE A 99 1.71 7.17 10.34
CA PHE A 99 0.30 7.50 10.14
C PHE A 99 0.11 8.81 9.38
N TRP A 100 0.99 9.82 9.57
CA TRP A 100 0.99 11.03 8.75
C TRP A 100 1.31 10.73 7.30
N ALA A 101 2.33 9.90 7.01
CA ALA A 101 2.65 9.48 5.65
C ALA A 101 1.47 8.73 4.98
N ALA A 102 0.83 7.83 5.72
CA ALA A 102 -0.37 7.14 5.25
C ALA A 102 -1.55 8.10 5.00
N ALA A 103 -1.73 9.11 5.87
CA ALA A 103 -2.73 10.15 5.66
C ALA A 103 -2.50 10.95 4.38
N GLU A 104 -1.24 11.23 4.05
CA GLU A 104 -0.85 11.93 2.81
C GLU A 104 -1.14 11.11 1.56
N ALA A 105 -0.90 9.81 1.61
CA ALA A 105 -1.22 8.90 0.52
C ALA A 105 -2.75 8.76 0.33
N LEU A 106 -3.50 8.61 1.43
CA LEU A 106 -4.96 8.44 1.38
C LEU A 106 -5.72 9.71 1.01
N VAL A 107 -5.23 10.88 1.44
CA VAL A 107 -5.84 12.17 1.17
C VAL A 107 -4.78 13.08 0.52
N PRO A 108 -4.55 12.95 -0.79
CA PRO A 108 -3.53 13.73 -1.50
C PRO A 108 -3.83 15.23 -1.50
N HIS A 109 -2.83 16.04 -1.79
CA HIS A 109 -2.99 17.49 -1.95
C HIS A 109 -3.91 17.83 -3.13
N ASP A 110 -4.80 18.77 -2.91
CA ASP A 110 -5.80 19.24 -3.88
C ASP A 110 -5.43 20.59 -4.52
N GLY A 111 -4.13 20.81 -4.75
CA GLY A 111 -3.65 21.94 -5.55
C GLY A 111 -3.51 23.28 -4.81
N GLY A 112 -3.85 23.40 -3.54
CA GLY A 112 -3.63 24.61 -2.73
C GLY A 112 -4.87 25.50 -2.53
N GLY A 113 -4.71 26.66 -1.87
CA GLY A 113 -5.80 27.56 -1.53
C GLY A 113 -6.64 27.14 -0.32
N GLU A 114 -7.91 27.54 -0.28
CA GLU A 114 -8.83 27.19 0.82
C GLU A 114 -9.05 25.68 0.96
N ALA A 115 -8.97 24.93 -0.13
CA ALA A 115 -9.09 23.48 -0.15
C ALA A 115 -8.00 22.78 0.70
N GLN A 116 -6.82 23.39 0.81
CA GLN A 116 -5.71 22.85 1.59
C GLN A 116 -6.04 22.72 3.08
N PHE A 117 -6.80 23.66 3.65
CA PHE A 117 -7.23 23.56 5.05
C PHE A 117 -8.01 22.26 5.31
N TRP A 118 -8.96 21.94 4.44
CA TRP A 118 -9.79 20.74 4.59
C TRP A 118 -9.01 19.45 4.48
N VAL A 119 -8.02 19.42 3.58
CA VAL A 119 -7.11 18.29 3.40
C VAL A 119 -6.25 18.08 4.65
N ILE A 120 -5.63 19.14 5.17
CA ILE A 120 -4.79 19.06 6.37
C ILE A 120 -5.63 18.66 7.59
N ALA A 121 -6.82 19.25 7.75
CA ALA A 121 -7.73 18.92 8.83
C ALA A 121 -8.22 17.45 8.76
N ALA A 122 -8.49 16.93 7.56
CA ALA A 122 -8.87 15.54 7.35
C ALA A 122 -7.73 14.57 7.71
N ARG A 123 -6.49 14.90 7.34
CA ARG A 123 -5.30 14.14 7.71
C ARG A 123 -5.07 14.14 9.22
N ALA A 124 -5.16 15.31 9.86
CA ALA A 124 -5.00 15.43 11.31
C ALA A 124 -6.04 14.59 12.05
N LEU A 125 -7.30 14.69 11.65
CA LEU A 125 -8.38 13.89 12.23
C LEU A 125 -8.13 12.38 12.06
N PHE A 126 -7.70 11.95 10.89
CA PHE A 126 -7.34 10.56 10.62
C PHE A 126 -6.21 10.06 11.54
N VAL A 127 -5.12 10.83 11.65
CA VAL A 127 -3.97 10.45 12.49
C VAL A 127 -4.38 10.30 13.95
N GLU A 128 -5.15 11.28 14.49
CA GLU A 128 -5.63 11.21 15.86
C GLU A 128 -6.54 10.00 16.13
N PHE A 129 -7.41 9.65 15.17
CA PHE A 129 -8.20 8.41 15.26
C PHE A 129 -7.31 7.17 15.29
N CYS A 130 -6.30 7.11 14.44
CA CYS A 130 -5.36 5.99 14.41
C CYS A 130 -4.63 5.85 15.74
N LEU A 131 -4.07 6.94 16.29
CA LEU A 131 -3.36 6.94 17.57
C LEU A 131 -4.26 6.53 18.73
N LYS A 132 -5.50 7.04 18.77
CA LYS A 132 -6.50 6.64 19.77
C LYS A 132 -6.82 5.16 19.71
N LEU A 133 -7.09 4.64 18.50
CA LEU A 133 -7.41 3.24 18.32
C LEU A 133 -6.24 2.32 18.69
N VAL A 134 -5.01 2.74 18.42
CA VAL A 134 -3.80 2.03 18.87
C VAL A 134 -3.71 2.03 20.39
N ALA A 135 -3.89 3.17 21.04
CA ALA A 135 -3.84 3.31 22.50
C ALA A 135 -4.92 2.47 23.20
N GLU A 136 -6.08 2.30 22.58
CA GLU A 136 -7.18 1.45 23.07
C GLU A 136 -7.03 -0.03 22.72
N GLY A 137 -5.98 -0.45 21.99
CA GLY A 137 -5.80 -1.83 21.50
C GLY A 137 -6.85 -2.25 20.46
N ARG A 138 -7.48 -1.31 19.79
CA ARG A 138 -8.55 -1.49 18.79
C ARG A 138 -8.10 -1.15 17.37
N GLY A 139 -6.80 -1.05 17.10
CA GLY A 139 -6.23 -0.67 15.81
C GLY A 139 -6.58 -1.66 14.70
N THR A 140 -7.69 -1.43 14.01
CA THR A 140 -8.12 -2.19 12.83
C THR A 140 -8.73 -1.27 11.79
N ASN A 141 -8.62 -1.62 10.49
CA ASN A 141 -9.25 -0.87 9.41
C ASN A 141 -10.77 -0.75 9.62
N ALA A 142 -11.41 -1.82 10.13
CA ALA A 142 -12.84 -1.83 10.39
C ALA A 142 -13.22 -0.86 11.53
N ALA A 143 -12.44 -0.82 12.63
CA ALA A 143 -12.68 0.13 13.71
C ALA A 143 -12.47 1.57 13.23
N LEU A 144 -11.42 1.83 12.46
CA LEU A 144 -11.16 3.14 11.86
C LEU A 144 -12.31 3.57 10.95
N ALA A 145 -12.76 2.70 10.06
CA ALA A 145 -13.88 2.99 9.18
C ALA A 145 -15.18 3.25 9.97
N CYS A 146 -15.44 2.50 11.02
CA CYS A 146 -16.61 2.68 11.88
C CYS A 146 -16.56 4.02 12.60
N GLU A 147 -15.49 4.31 13.32
CA GLU A 147 -15.38 5.48 14.20
C GLU A 147 -15.19 6.79 13.41
N LEU A 148 -14.34 6.80 12.40
CA LEU A 148 -14.08 8.01 11.61
C LEU A 148 -15.14 8.25 10.53
N MET A 149 -15.54 7.21 9.80
CA MET A 149 -16.34 7.38 8.58
C MET A 149 -17.85 7.31 8.83
N THR A 150 -18.31 6.58 9.84
CA THR A 150 -19.75 6.29 10.02
C THR A 150 -20.33 6.67 11.38
N ALA A 151 -19.52 6.86 12.43
CA ALA A 151 -20.01 7.19 13.76
C ALA A 151 -20.69 8.58 13.80
N ASP A 152 -21.58 8.77 14.78
CA ASP A 152 -22.18 10.07 15.06
C ASP A 152 -21.12 11.11 15.41
N LEU A 153 -21.37 12.39 15.10
CA LEU A 153 -20.46 13.48 15.45
C LEU A 153 -20.21 13.61 16.96
N SER A 154 -21.20 13.31 17.79
CA SER A 154 -21.06 13.28 19.24
C SER A 154 -20.03 12.25 19.70
N ARG A 155 -20.02 11.07 19.07
CA ARG A 155 -19.03 10.02 19.32
C ARG A 155 -17.65 10.41 18.80
N VAL A 156 -17.58 11.00 17.60
CA VAL A 156 -16.34 11.54 17.01
C VAL A 156 -15.72 12.57 17.96
N HIS A 157 -16.50 13.54 18.43
CA HIS A 157 -16.05 14.53 19.39
C HIS A 157 -15.59 13.89 20.71
N ALA A 158 -16.36 12.95 21.26
CA ALA A 158 -15.98 12.27 22.49
C ALA A 158 -14.63 11.53 22.38
N MET A 159 -14.35 10.94 21.23
CA MET A 159 -13.05 10.30 20.96
C MET A 159 -11.91 11.32 20.81
N MET A 160 -12.18 12.47 20.20
CA MET A 160 -11.16 13.49 19.92
C MET A 160 -10.89 14.43 21.10
N ARG A 161 -11.63 14.31 22.20
CA ARG A 161 -11.41 15.13 23.40
C ARG A 161 -9.96 15.07 23.87
N GLY A 162 -9.38 16.26 24.09
CA GLY A 162 -8.01 16.42 24.57
C GLY A 162 -6.92 16.11 23.54
N THR A 163 -7.28 15.93 22.27
CA THR A 163 -6.33 15.83 21.16
C THR A 163 -6.25 17.13 20.38
N ILE A 164 -5.34 17.23 19.42
CA ILE A 164 -5.25 18.39 18.52
C ILE A 164 -6.49 18.52 17.61
N ALA A 165 -7.25 17.47 17.42
CA ALA A 165 -8.48 17.46 16.63
C ALA A 165 -9.75 17.83 17.45
N ASP A 166 -9.63 18.02 18.76
CA ASP A 166 -10.77 18.42 19.62
C ASP A 166 -11.50 19.65 19.09
N PRO A 167 -10.82 20.78 18.76
CA PRO A 167 -11.50 21.97 18.25
C PRO A 167 -12.19 21.74 16.89
N LEU A 168 -11.69 20.80 16.08
CA LEU A 168 -12.25 20.49 14.77
C LEU A 168 -13.56 19.69 14.85
N THR A 169 -13.81 19.05 15.98
CA THR A 169 -14.95 18.13 16.19
C THR A 169 -15.92 18.63 17.25
N ALA A 170 -15.65 19.77 17.89
CA ALA A 170 -16.50 20.37 18.92
C ALA A 170 -17.94 20.56 18.41
N PRO A 171 -18.96 20.48 19.30
CA PRO A 171 -20.36 20.63 18.89
C PRO A 171 -20.65 21.92 18.13
N GLU A 172 -19.96 23.01 18.48
CA GLU A 172 -20.07 24.32 17.82
C GLU A 172 -19.50 24.30 16.40
N ALA A 173 -18.60 23.35 16.12
CA ALA A 173 -17.95 23.15 14.83
C ALA A 173 -18.55 22.00 14.01
N ALA A 174 -19.76 21.53 14.33
CA ALA A 174 -20.36 20.32 13.75
C ALA A 174 -20.34 20.31 12.21
N ARG A 175 -20.70 21.44 11.56
CA ARG A 175 -20.66 21.56 10.09
C ARG A 175 -19.24 21.41 9.52
N MET A 176 -18.26 21.96 10.24
CA MET A 176 -16.85 21.83 9.86
C MET A 176 -16.40 20.37 9.98
N ALA A 177 -16.74 19.70 11.08
CA ALA A 177 -16.45 18.28 11.29
C ALA A 177 -17.05 17.39 10.18
N GLU A 178 -18.29 17.65 9.78
CA GLU A 178 -18.93 16.94 8.65
C GLU A 178 -18.18 17.16 7.34
N SER A 179 -17.78 18.40 7.05
CA SER A 179 -17.03 18.72 5.83
C SER A 179 -15.67 18.04 5.81
N ILE A 180 -14.94 18.05 6.93
CA ILE A 180 -13.64 17.35 7.08
C ILE A 180 -13.81 15.85 6.84
N ARG A 181 -14.84 15.23 7.46
CA ARG A 181 -15.15 13.82 7.26
C ARG A 181 -15.55 13.50 5.83
N ALA A 182 -16.27 14.40 5.15
CA ALA A 182 -16.64 14.22 3.75
C ALA A 182 -15.40 14.15 2.86
N VAL A 183 -14.41 15.02 3.07
CA VAL A 183 -13.13 14.97 2.34
C VAL A 183 -12.44 13.61 2.55
N PHE A 184 -12.35 13.14 3.80
CA PHE A 184 -11.77 11.85 4.08
C PHE A 184 -12.57 10.70 3.45
N ASN A 185 -13.90 10.71 3.59
CA ASN A 185 -14.76 9.63 3.08
C ASN A 185 -14.69 9.49 1.55
N VAL A 186 -14.52 10.58 0.82
CA VAL A 186 -14.37 10.55 -0.64
C VAL A 186 -13.05 9.88 -1.02
N ASN A 187 -11.96 10.23 -0.34
CA ASN A 187 -10.62 9.77 -0.68
C ASN A 187 -10.32 8.36 -0.13
N ALA A 188 -10.72 8.05 1.09
CA ALA A 188 -10.35 6.82 1.78
C ALA A 188 -11.43 5.73 1.75
N LYS A 189 -12.41 5.81 0.85
CA LYS A 189 -13.50 4.82 0.76
C LYS A 189 -13.02 3.39 0.53
N ALA A 190 -11.87 3.23 -0.11
CA ALA A 190 -11.28 1.93 -0.38
C ALA A 190 -10.85 1.17 0.90
N LEU A 191 -10.62 1.85 2.03
CA LEU A 191 -10.37 1.19 3.33
C LEU A 191 -11.52 0.28 3.76
N LYS A 192 -12.77 0.60 3.37
CA LYS A 192 -13.96 -0.22 3.67
C LYS A 192 -14.04 -1.49 2.83
N LEU A 193 -13.31 -1.55 1.72
CA LEU A 193 -13.30 -2.69 0.81
C LEU A 193 -12.25 -3.73 1.18
N LEU A 194 -11.32 -3.38 2.07
CA LEU A 194 -10.27 -4.29 2.50
C LEU A 194 -10.87 -5.47 3.25
N PRO A 195 -10.40 -6.70 2.98
CA PRO A 195 -10.88 -7.90 3.67
C PRO A 195 -10.67 -7.80 5.19
N THR A 196 -11.71 -8.14 5.95
CA THR A 196 -11.67 -8.15 7.43
C THR A 196 -11.35 -9.52 8.00
N SER A 197 -11.25 -10.53 7.14
CA SER A 197 -10.97 -11.92 7.50
C SER A 197 -10.07 -12.57 6.45
N GLY A 198 -9.45 -13.69 6.80
CA GLY A 198 -8.55 -14.41 5.91
C GLY A 198 -7.10 -14.37 6.37
N ARG A 199 -6.19 -14.70 5.47
CA ARG A 199 -4.74 -14.67 5.74
C ARG A 199 -4.29 -13.22 5.99
N ARG A 200 -3.65 -12.97 7.12
CA ARG A 200 -3.02 -11.66 7.38
C ARG A 200 -1.77 -11.49 6.53
N PHE A 201 -1.57 -10.28 6.05
CA PHE A 201 -0.40 -9.89 5.29
C PHE A 201 0.05 -8.49 5.70
N SER A 202 1.35 -8.30 5.86
CA SER A 202 2.01 -7.01 6.04
C SER A 202 3.14 -6.91 5.03
N VAL A 203 3.20 -5.81 4.31
CA VAL A 203 4.30 -5.50 3.38
C VAL A 203 5.60 -5.36 4.14
N ARG A 204 5.54 -4.68 5.30
CA ARG A 204 6.70 -4.51 6.20
C ARG A 204 7.31 -5.83 6.62
N ASP A 205 6.49 -6.78 7.06
CA ASP A 205 6.98 -8.07 7.52
C ASP A 205 7.45 -8.92 6.34
N TRP A 206 6.75 -8.86 5.21
CA TRP A 206 7.17 -9.52 3.98
C TRP A 206 8.55 -9.04 3.51
N ILE A 207 8.84 -7.72 3.57
CA ILE A 207 10.17 -7.18 3.23
C ILE A 207 11.23 -7.69 4.22
N LYS A 208 10.94 -7.67 5.54
CA LYS A 208 11.87 -8.14 6.56
C LYS A 208 12.20 -9.62 6.45
N GLU A 209 11.19 -10.45 6.21
CA GLU A 209 11.41 -11.89 5.98
C GLU A 209 12.37 -12.14 4.81
N GLY A 210 12.33 -11.31 3.74
CA GLY A 210 13.26 -11.41 2.61
C GLY A 210 14.70 -11.08 2.94
N ALA A 211 14.92 -10.17 3.87
CA ALA A 211 16.27 -9.80 4.31
C ALA A 211 16.98 -10.90 5.10
N HIS A 212 16.23 -11.88 5.64
CA HIS A 212 16.77 -13.00 6.43
C HIS A 212 16.81 -14.34 5.68
N GLU A 213 16.37 -14.39 4.42
CA GLU A 213 16.36 -15.63 3.62
C GLU A 213 17.75 -16.15 3.26
N ASP A 214 18.80 -15.34 3.36
CA ASP A 214 20.20 -15.75 3.13
C ASP A 214 20.71 -16.78 4.17
N GLU A 215 20.01 -17.04 5.26
CA GLU A 215 20.40 -17.97 6.33
C GLU A 215 19.70 -19.36 6.27
N GLY A 216 19.13 -19.75 5.14
CA GLY A 216 18.79 -21.16 4.87
C GLY A 216 17.47 -21.69 5.42
N THR A 217 16.54 -20.87 5.89
CA THR A 217 15.35 -21.37 6.63
C THR A 217 14.00 -21.32 5.92
N ASN A 218 13.84 -20.71 4.72
CA ASN A 218 12.53 -20.66 4.06
C ASN A 218 12.56 -20.67 2.52
N ALA A 219 13.03 -21.74 1.94
CA ALA A 219 13.03 -21.94 0.47
C ALA A 219 11.64 -21.78 -0.19
N LYS A 220 10.54 -21.93 0.56
CA LYS A 220 9.17 -21.83 0.04
C LYS A 220 8.73 -20.40 -0.32
N ARG A 221 9.37 -19.36 0.21
CA ARG A 221 9.01 -17.95 -0.06
C ARG A 221 10.06 -17.19 -0.86
N SER A 222 11.18 -17.84 -1.18
CA SER A 222 12.19 -17.27 -2.07
C SER A 222 11.56 -16.92 -3.41
N GLY A 223 11.78 -15.70 -3.90
CA GLY A 223 11.20 -15.22 -5.15
C GLY A 223 9.69 -14.91 -5.08
N SER A 224 9.11 -14.72 -3.88
CA SER A 224 7.70 -14.32 -3.73
C SER A 224 7.45 -12.93 -4.30
N MET A 225 6.25 -12.74 -4.86
CA MET A 225 5.83 -11.50 -5.50
C MET A 225 4.59 -10.93 -4.86
N VAL A 226 4.53 -9.60 -4.81
CA VAL A 226 3.32 -8.85 -4.46
C VAL A 226 2.82 -8.18 -5.73
N PHE A 227 1.65 -8.58 -6.18
CA PHE A 227 0.96 -7.96 -7.31
C PHE A 227 -0.01 -6.91 -6.78
N ILE A 228 0.24 -5.66 -7.11
CA ILE A 228 -0.69 -4.56 -6.85
C ILE A 228 -1.53 -4.39 -8.11
N SER A 229 -2.83 -4.63 -8.02
CA SER A 229 -3.69 -4.60 -9.20
C SER A 229 -5.03 -3.94 -8.92
N ALA A 230 -5.62 -3.35 -9.96
CA ALA A 230 -7.01 -2.96 -10.01
C ALA A 230 -7.45 -2.95 -11.46
N ARG A 231 -8.71 -3.34 -11.73
CA ARG A 231 -9.24 -3.14 -13.07
C ARG A 231 -9.34 -1.65 -13.33
N TYR A 232 -9.15 -1.24 -14.58
CA TYR A 232 -9.20 0.17 -14.96
C TYR A 232 -10.49 0.88 -14.50
N VAL A 233 -11.62 0.18 -14.54
CA VAL A 233 -12.91 0.70 -14.07
C VAL A 233 -12.98 0.91 -12.55
N ASP A 234 -12.15 0.22 -11.79
CA ASP A 234 -12.11 0.24 -10.33
C ASP A 234 -11.04 1.23 -9.80
N MET A 235 -10.22 1.80 -10.68
CA MET A 235 -9.13 2.70 -10.28
C MET A 235 -9.62 3.90 -9.48
N SER A 236 -10.78 4.47 -9.83
CA SER A 236 -11.36 5.59 -9.08
C SER A 236 -11.69 5.26 -7.62
N VAL A 237 -11.80 3.98 -7.30
CA VAL A 237 -12.10 3.49 -5.94
C VAL A 237 -10.84 3.06 -5.20
N CYS A 238 -9.89 2.45 -5.90
CA CYS A 238 -8.73 1.79 -5.30
C CYS A 238 -7.45 2.64 -5.36
N ALA A 239 -7.41 3.72 -6.16
CA ALA A 239 -6.18 4.47 -6.44
C ALA A 239 -5.41 4.85 -5.17
N GLN A 240 -6.07 5.37 -4.15
CA GLN A 240 -5.43 5.83 -2.92
C GLN A 240 -4.83 4.70 -2.06
N LEU A 241 -5.24 3.45 -2.26
CA LEU A 241 -4.62 2.29 -1.60
C LEU A 241 -3.47 1.69 -2.43
N LEU A 242 -3.41 2.03 -3.73
CA LEU A 242 -2.48 1.44 -4.66
C LEU A 242 -1.29 2.37 -4.99
N THR A 243 -1.31 3.59 -4.48
CA THR A 243 -0.24 4.59 -4.58
C THR A 243 0.57 4.69 -3.30
#